data_3fa6964eff2ab5afd0f1172011dd238d
#
_entry.id   3fa6964eff2ab5afd0f1172011dd238d
#
_cell.length_a   1.000
_cell.length_b   1.000
_cell.length_c   1.000
_cell.angle_alpha   90.00
_cell.angle_beta   90.00
_cell.angle_gamma   90.00
#
_symmetry.space_group_name_H-M   'P 1'
#
loop_
_entity.id
_entity.type
_entity.pdbx_description
1 polymer ?
#
loop_
_entity_poly.entity_id
_entity_poly.type
_entity_poly.pdbx_seq_one_letter_code
_entity_poly.pdbx_strand_id
1 'polypeptide(L)'
;MRLLDLGAGTGMWSAAFTDWFGIEVVAVEPCPAMRARSSWPGMLAGDATSIPLDAGSVNGAWLSTVIHHLPDLPAAAAELRRVLRPGAPVLIRSAFPGRHRQITLFRFFPEAIRVLDTYPSVADVRAAFATAGFELVVVEPVRQTTADSLAAAAGPLRRDAHTPLRLITDAEYERGLARLRAAAQTETGPVIDTLDLLVLG
;
A
#
# COMPACT_ATOMS: atom_id res chain seq x y z
N MET A 1 0.17 -22.99 -0.17
CA MET A 1 0.91 -21.74 0.19
C MET A 1 -0.09 -20.83 0.87
N ARG A 2 0.30 -20.22 2.00
CA ARG A 2 -0.55 -19.35 2.80
C ARG A 2 0.10 -17.97 2.90
N LEU A 3 -0.57 -16.91 2.41
CA LEU A 3 -0.08 -15.53 2.38
C LEU A 3 -0.82 -14.70 3.42
N LEU A 4 -0.10 -13.88 4.17
CA LEU A 4 -0.68 -12.83 5.02
C LEU A 4 -0.88 -11.57 4.17
N ASP A 5 -2.11 -11.03 4.11
CA ASP A 5 -2.41 -9.69 3.60
C ASP A 5 -2.61 -8.78 4.82
N LEU A 6 -1.57 -8.01 5.19
CA LEU A 6 -1.55 -7.17 6.38
C LEU A 6 -1.94 -5.74 6.05
N GLY A 7 -2.99 -5.25 6.71
CA GLY A 7 -3.65 -4.00 6.35
C GLY A 7 -4.50 -4.18 5.08
N ALA A 8 -5.25 -5.27 5.02
CA ALA A 8 -5.97 -5.73 3.83
C ALA A 8 -7.07 -4.77 3.34
N GLY A 9 -7.43 -3.76 4.16
CA GLY A 9 -8.48 -2.81 3.81
C GLY A 9 -9.82 -3.50 3.60
N THR A 10 -10.33 -3.47 2.38
CA THR A 10 -11.57 -4.17 2.00
C THR A 10 -11.34 -5.56 1.41
N GLY A 11 -10.09 -6.05 1.36
CA GLY A 11 -9.76 -7.40 0.89
C GLY A 11 -9.51 -7.51 -0.61
N MET A 12 -9.28 -6.39 -1.31
CA MET A 12 -9.06 -6.39 -2.77
C MET A 12 -7.86 -7.25 -3.17
N TRP A 13 -6.72 -7.12 -2.49
CA TRP A 13 -5.53 -7.92 -2.78
C TRP A 13 -5.72 -9.37 -2.37
N SER A 14 -6.41 -9.62 -1.26
CA SER A 14 -6.74 -10.98 -0.83
C SER A 14 -7.51 -11.73 -1.91
N ALA A 15 -8.54 -11.11 -2.50
CA ALA A 15 -9.29 -11.67 -3.61
C ALA A 15 -8.40 -11.90 -4.85
N ALA A 16 -7.64 -10.86 -5.25
CA ALA A 16 -6.79 -10.93 -6.42
C ALA A 16 -5.75 -12.07 -6.34
N PHE A 17 -5.07 -12.23 -5.21
CA PHE A 17 -4.08 -13.31 -5.05
C PHE A 17 -4.71 -14.69 -5.07
N THR A 18 -5.90 -14.85 -4.52
CA THR A 18 -6.63 -16.12 -4.60
C THR A 18 -7.06 -16.43 -6.03
N ASP A 19 -7.59 -15.44 -6.73
CA ASP A 19 -8.03 -15.61 -8.12
C ASP A 19 -6.87 -15.88 -9.08
N TRP A 20 -5.75 -15.16 -8.93
CA TRP A 20 -4.61 -15.30 -9.84
C TRP A 20 -3.76 -16.53 -9.59
N PHE A 21 -3.58 -16.90 -8.33
CA PHE A 21 -2.59 -17.91 -7.94
C PHE A 21 -3.17 -19.13 -7.23
N GLY A 22 -4.47 -19.12 -6.90
CA GLY A 22 -5.10 -20.22 -6.17
C GLY A 22 -4.52 -20.46 -4.78
N ILE A 23 -3.99 -19.42 -4.13
CA ILE A 23 -3.36 -19.52 -2.80
C ILE A 23 -4.34 -19.16 -1.69
N GLU A 24 -4.12 -19.71 -0.51
CA GLU A 24 -4.82 -19.31 0.70
C GLU A 24 -4.32 -17.92 1.15
N VAL A 25 -5.22 -16.98 1.37
CA VAL A 25 -4.90 -15.64 1.90
C VAL A 25 -5.57 -15.43 3.24
N VAL A 26 -4.78 -15.02 4.23
CA VAL A 26 -5.29 -14.57 5.52
C VAL A 26 -5.20 -13.06 5.56
N ALA A 27 -6.36 -12.40 5.56
CA ALA A 27 -6.49 -10.95 5.61
C ALA A 27 -6.57 -10.46 7.06
N VAL A 28 -5.73 -9.48 7.41
CA VAL A 28 -5.71 -8.82 8.72
C VAL A 28 -5.87 -7.32 8.51
N GLU A 29 -6.87 -6.70 9.17
CA GLU A 29 -7.18 -5.28 9.04
C GLU A 29 -7.54 -4.67 10.41
N PRO A 30 -6.87 -3.59 10.87
CA PRO A 30 -7.18 -2.97 12.16
C PRO A 30 -8.48 -2.16 12.15
N CYS A 31 -8.83 -1.50 11.03
CA CYS A 31 -9.95 -0.58 10.96
C CYS A 31 -11.31 -1.29 10.88
N PRO A 32 -12.20 -1.17 11.92
CA PRO A 32 -13.51 -1.82 11.90
C PRO A 32 -14.37 -1.39 10.70
N ALA A 33 -14.30 -0.11 10.30
CA ALA A 33 -15.08 0.40 9.18
C ALA A 33 -14.64 -0.19 7.83
N MET A 34 -13.34 -0.49 7.66
CA MET A 34 -12.85 -1.19 6.47
C MET A 34 -13.29 -2.66 6.48
N ARG A 35 -13.17 -3.35 7.63
CA ARG A 35 -13.67 -4.73 7.75
C ARG A 35 -15.16 -4.83 7.48
N ALA A 36 -15.97 -3.91 8.00
CA ALA A 36 -17.42 -3.89 7.76
C ALA A 36 -17.81 -3.69 6.29
N ARG A 37 -16.92 -3.10 5.47
CA ARG A 37 -17.11 -2.90 4.02
C ARG A 37 -16.46 -3.98 3.18
N SER A 38 -15.75 -4.90 3.81
CA SER A 38 -15.07 -5.98 3.11
C SER A 38 -16.06 -7.04 2.61
N SER A 39 -15.85 -7.49 1.38
CA SER A 39 -16.47 -8.69 0.83
C SER A 39 -15.61 -9.94 1.04
N TRP A 40 -14.40 -9.79 1.58
CA TRP A 40 -13.50 -10.92 1.84
C TRP A 40 -13.97 -11.71 3.06
N PRO A 41 -14.20 -13.02 2.94
CA PRO A 41 -14.68 -13.83 4.05
C PRO A 41 -13.57 -14.03 5.09
N GLY A 42 -13.95 -14.00 6.38
CA GLY A 42 -13.05 -14.36 7.47
C GLY A 42 -11.90 -13.37 7.72
N MET A 43 -12.07 -12.08 7.35
CA MET A 43 -11.09 -11.05 7.67
C MET A 43 -10.90 -10.91 9.18
N LEU A 44 -9.65 -11.00 9.64
CA LEU A 44 -9.31 -10.93 11.05
C LEU A 44 -9.10 -9.47 11.51
N ALA A 45 -9.53 -9.20 12.74
CA ALA A 45 -9.20 -7.96 13.42
C ALA A 45 -7.81 -8.08 14.05
N GLY A 46 -6.90 -7.15 13.72
CA GLY A 46 -5.54 -7.12 14.26
C GLY A 46 -4.74 -6.02 13.61
N ASP A 47 -3.61 -5.70 14.18
CA ASP A 47 -2.67 -4.71 13.64
C ASP A 47 -1.26 -5.32 13.46
N ALA A 48 -0.35 -4.52 12.92
CA ALA A 48 0.99 -4.99 12.58
C ALA A 48 1.87 -5.30 13.80
N THR A 49 1.52 -4.81 14.99
CA THR A 49 2.26 -5.05 16.24
C THR A 49 1.66 -6.19 17.07
N SER A 50 0.50 -6.71 16.64
CA SER A 50 -0.20 -7.82 17.29
C SER A 50 -1.00 -8.60 16.25
N ILE A 51 -0.29 -9.35 15.41
CA ILE A 51 -0.90 -10.14 14.32
C ILE A 51 -1.57 -11.39 14.92
N PRO A 52 -2.89 -11.60 14.71
CA PRO A 52 -3.64 -12.69 15.34
C PRO A 52 -3.42 -14.04 14.64
N LEU A 53 -2.15 -14.41 14.47
CA LEU A 53 -1.72 -15.65 13.86
C LEU A 53 -0.64 -16.33 14.69
N ASP A 54 -0.59 -17.67 14.62
CA ASP A 54 0.46 -18.46 15.26
C ASP A 54 1.82 -18.20 14.62
N ALA A 55 2.89 -18.44 15.38
CA ALA A 55 4.25 -18.36 14.91
C ALA A 55 4.48 -19.34 13.75
N GLY A 56 5.21 -18.91 12.71
CA GLY A 56 5.56 -19.74 11.57
C GLY A 56 4.37 -20.28 10.76
N SER A 57 3.24 -19.56 10.77
CA SER A 57 2.00 -20.05 10.15
C SER A 57 1.80 -19.62 8.69
N VAL A 58 2.58 -18.65 8.19
CA VAL A 58 2.45 -18.13 6.82
C VAL A 58 3.76 -18.20 6.01
N ASN A 59 3.61 -18.31 4.69
CA ASN A 59 4.71 -18.48 3.73
C ASN A 59 5.19 -17.18 3.09
N GLY A 60 4.55 -16.06 3.40
CA GLY A 60 4.87 -14.73 2.93
C GLY A 60 3.91 -13.71 3.52
N ALA A 61 4.31 -12.45 3.48
CA ALA A 61 3.45 -11.33 3.87
C ALA A 61 3.43 -10.27 2.77
N TRP A 62 2.23 -9.73 2.52
CA TRP A 62 1.96 -8.65 1.61
C TRP A 62 1.45 -7.43 2.38
N LEU A 63 2.08 -6.26 2.13
CA LEU A 63 1.70 -4.97 2.68
C LEU A 63 1.55 -3.98 1.53
N SER A 64 0.33 -3.61 1.17
CA SER A 64 0.11 -2.67 0.07
C SER A 64 -0.41 -1.32 0.57
N THR A 65 0.39 -0.28 0.40
CA THR A 65 0.07 1.10 0.84
C THR A 65 -0.26 1.23 2.34
N VAL A 66 0.38 0.40 3.17
CA VAL A 66 0.14 0.28 4.61
C VAL A 66 1.31 0.84 5.43
N ILE A 67 2.53 0.77 4.90
CA ILE A 67 3.77 1.03 5.66
C ILE A 67 3.77 2.39 6.37
N HIS A 68 3.16 3.41 5.77
CA HIS A 68 3.04 4.76 6.33
C HIS A 68 1.95 4.90 7.41
N HIS A 69 1.19 3.85 7.65
CA HIS A 69 0.21 3.78 8.73
C HIS A 69 0.73 3.03 9.96
N LEU A 70 1.92 2.42 9.86
CA LEU A 70 2.51 1.67 10.95
C LEU A 70 3.25 2.62 11.90
N PRO A 71 2.79 2.75 13.17
CA PRO A 71 3.39 3.69 14.11
C PRO A 71 4.76 3.21 14.62
N ASP A 72 5.01 1.90 14.58
CA ASP A 72 6.24 1.27 15.09
C ASP A 72 6.69 0.19 14.08
N LEU A 73 7.61 0.58 13.20
CA LEU A 73 8.15 -0.33 12.18
C LEU A 73 8.98 -1.48 12.77
N PRO A 74 9.84 -1.27 13.77
CA PRO A 74 10.55 -2.36 14.45
C PRO A 74 9.61 -3.40 15.07
N ALA A 75 8.56 -2.97 15.79
CA ALA A 75 7.59 -3.88 16.38
C ALA A 75 6.81 -4.65 15.30
N ALA A 76 6.42 -3.98 14.22
CA ALA A 76 5.78 -4.64 13.08
C ALA A 76 6.69 -5.67 12.41
N ALA A 77 7.98 -5.35 12.25
CA ALA A 77 8.97 -6.29 11.70
C ALA A 77 9.15 -7.52 12.60
N ALA A 78 9.18 -7.33 13.92
CA ALA A 78 9.28 -8.45 14.87
C ALA A 78 8.05 -9.36 14.81
N GLU A 79 6.83 -8.81 14.73
CA GLU A 79 5.61 -9.59 14.58
C GLU A 79 5.53 -10.32 13.24
N LEU A 80 5.95 -9.66 12.14
CA LEU A 80 6.07 -10.32 10.84
C LEU A 80 7.07 -11.48 10.90
N ARG A 81 8.23 -11.30 11.53
CA ARG A 81 9.20 -12.39 11.72
C ARG A 81 8.63 -13.53 12.54
N ARG A 82 7.81 -13.26 13.55
CA ARG A 82 7.16 -14.28 14.37
C ARG A 82 6.18 -15.15 13.57
N VAL A 83 5.33 -14.52 12.75
CA VAL A 83 4.27 -15.26 12.03
C VAL A 83 4.76 -15.92 10.75
N LEU A 84 5.85 -15.41 10.17
CA LEU A 84 6.44 -15.96 8.95
C LEU A 84 7.26 -17.23 9.25
N ARG A 85 7.20 -18.19 8.34
CA ARG A 85 8.13 -19.33 8.33
C ARG A 85 9.55 -18.86 8.06
N PRO A 86 10.56 -19.58 8.54
CA PRO A 86 11.96 -19.26 8.23
C PRO A 86 12.18 -19.09 6.72
N GLY A 87 12.82 -17.99 6.32
CA GLY A 87 13.09 -17.65 4.92
C GLY A 87 11.90 -17.16 4.09
N ALA A 88 10.73 -17.00 4.71
CA ALA A 88 9.56 -16.46 4.02
C ALA A 88 9.68 -14.94 3.82
N PRO A 89 9.35 -14.41 2.61
CA PRO A 89 9.55 -13.00 2.30
C PRO A 89 8.44 -12.10 2.84
N VAL A 90 8.81 -10.82 3.03
CA VAL A 90 7.87 -9.69 3.16
C VAL A 90 7.90 -8.87 1.88
N LEU A 91 6.74 -8.60 1.33
CA LEU A 91 6.52 -7.83 0.11
C LEU A 91 5.80 -6.53 0.47
N ILE A 92 6.46 -5.39 0.29
CA ILE A 92 5.91 -4.06 0.63
C ILE A 92 5.75 -3.25 -0.65
N ARG A 93 4.50 -3.01 -1.07
CA ARG A 93 4.18 -2.16 -2.22
C ARG A 93 3.72 -0.80 -1.72
N SER A 94 4.43 0.28 -2.07
CA SER A 94 4.07 1.64 -1.60
C SER A 94 4.64 2.74 -2.49
N ALA A 95 4.17 3.98 -2.23
CA ALA A 95 4.85 5.19 -2.64
C ALA A 95 5.86 5.58 -1.54
N PHE A 96 7.05 6.03 -1.94
CA PHE A 96 8.11 6.44 -1.02
C PHE A 96 8.59 7.86 -1.29
N PRO A 97 9.08 8.61 -0.27
CA PRO A 97 9.69 9.92 -0.44
C PRO A 97 10.75 9.93 -1.55
N GLY A 98 10.73 10.96 -2.38
CA GLY A 98 11.66 11.10 -3.51
C GLY A 98 11.40 10.20 -4.72
N ARG A 99 10.42 9.26 -4.65
CA ARG A 99 10.15 8.25 -5.69
C ARG A 99 8.75 8.36 -6.32
N HIS A 100 8.18 9.57 -6.35
CA HIS A 100 6.79 9.84 -6.71
C HIS A 100 6.57 10.30 -8.16
N ARG A 101 7.65 10.49 -8.95
CA ARG A 101 7.57 11.14 -10.28
C ARG A 101 6.64 10.45 -11.28
N GLN A 102 6.44 9.14 -11.12
CA GLN A 102 5.59 8.33 -11.99
C GLN A 102 4.25 7.94 -11.32
N ILE A 103 3.79 8.75 -10.36
CA ILE A 103 2.51 8.59 -9.71
C ILE A 103 1.63 9.78 -10.09
N THR A 104 0.58 9.50 -10.84
CA THR A 104 -0.35 10.49 -11.41
C THR A 104 -0.93 11.44 -10.38
N LEU A 105 -1.22 10.94 -9.18
CA LEU A 105 -1.72 11.75 -8.08
C LEU A 105 -0.81 12.96 -7.79
N PHE A 106 0.50 12.75 -7.70
CA PHE A 106 1.46 13.82 -7.37
C PHE A 106 1.74 14.75 -8.55
N ARG A 107 1.48 14.32 -9.78
CA ARG A 107 1.50 15.19 -10.97
C ARG A 107 0.44 16.29 -10.88
N PHE A 108 -0.76 15.95 -10.44
CA PHE A 108 -1.88 16.89 -10.36
C PHE A 108 -2.02 17.57 -8.99
N PHE A 109 -1.54 16.92 -7.95
CA PHE A 109 -1.55 17.43 -6.57
C PHE A 109 -0.12 17.54 -6.01
N PRO A 110 0.75 18.40 -6.58
CA PRO A 110 2.14 18.49 -6.12
C PRO A 110 2.24 18.97 -4.66
N GLU A 111 1.22 19.64 -4.16
CA GLU A 111 1.14 20.03 -2.75
C GLU A 111 1.05 18.83 -1.81
N ALA A 112 0.60 17.69 -2.31
CA ALA A 112 0.52 16.43 -1.54
C ALA A 112 1.90 15.75 -1.36
N ILE A 113 2.94 16.18 -2.10
CA ILE A 113 4.30 15.64 -1.97
C ILE A 113 4.84 15.88 -0.56
N ARG A 114 4.54 17.04 0.08
CA ARG A 114 4.97 17.29 1.46
C ARG A 114 4.40 16.28 2.46
N VAL A 115 3.23 15.70 2.16
CA VAL A 115 2.66 14.63 2.99
C VAL A 115 3.41 13.31 2.73
N LEU A 116 3.68 13.00 1.46
CA LEU A 116 4.50 11.83 1.12
C LEU A 116 5.90 11.91 1.78
N ASP A 117 6.49 13.09 1.86
CA ASP A 117 7.81 13.30 2.47
C ASP A 117 7.83 13.04 3.99
N THR A 118 6.66 12.91 4.63
CA THR A 118 6.55 12.44 6.02
C THR A 118 6.49 10.93 6.18
N TYR A 119 6.38 10.19 5.08
CA TYR A 119 6.31 8.72 5.12
C TYR A 119 7.70 8.12 5.38
N PRO A 120 7.77 6.90 5.91
CA PRO A 120 9.03 6.19 5.99
C PRO A 120 9.69 6.06 4.61
N SER A 121 10.95 6.39 4.52
CA SER A 121 11.74 6.15 3.31
C SER A 121 12.08 4.66 3.15
N VAL A 122 12.57 4.27 1.99
CA VAL A 122 13.10 2.90 1.78
C VAL A 122 14.23 2.58 2.77
N ALA A 123 15.05 3.59 3.13
CA ALA A 123 16.13 3.42 4.09
C ALA A 123 15.59 3.19 5.52
N ASP A 124 14.53 3.90 5.91
CA ASP A 124 13.90 3.72 7.23
C ASP A 124 13.26 2.33 7.36
N VAL A 125 12.54 1.88 6.31
CA VAL A 125 11.98 0.52 6.26
C VAL A 125 13.09 -0.52 6.35
N ARG A 126 14.16 -0.39 5.56
CA ARG A 126 15.31 -1.29 5.59
C ARG A 126 15.93 -1.37 6.99
N ALA A 127 16.17 -0.21 7.62
CA ALA A 127 16.78 -0.15 8.96
C ALA A 127 15.89 -0.81 10.02
N ALA A 128 14.58 -0.51 9.99
CA ALA A 128 13.62 -1.07 10.95
C ALA A 128 13.49 -2.59 10.79
N PHE A 129 13.38 -3.09 9.56
CA PHE A 129 13.23 -4.52 9.30
C PHE A 129 14.51 -5.32 9.57
N ALA A 130 15.67 -4.69 9.41
CA ALA A 130 16.96 -5.32 9.76
C ALA A 130 17.05 -5.67 11.27
N THR A 131 16.36 -4.95 12.15
CA THR A 131 16.33 -5.27 13.59
C THR A 131 15.66 -6.61 13.89
N ALA A 132 14.78 -7.09 13.00
CA ALA A 132 14.12 -8.39 13.07
C ALA A 132 14.79 -9.44 12.17
N GLY A 133 15.99 -9.15 11.63
CA GLY A 133 16.77 -10.07 10.81
C GLY A 133 16.27 -10.21 9.37
N PHE A 134 15.54 -9.22 8.84
CA PHE A 134 15.22 -9.16 7.40
C PHE A 134 16.30 -8.39 6.65
N GLU A 135 16.62 -8.83 5.45
CA GLU A 135 17.50 -8.12 4.52
C GLU A 135 16.69 -7.59 3.33
N LEU A 136 16.96 -6.36 2.90
CA LEU A 136 16.36 -5.82 1.68
C LEU A 136 17.03 -6.47 0.46
N VAL A 137 16.28 -7.30 -0.25
CA VAL A 137 16.74 -8.05 -1.43
C VAL A 137 16.69 -7.17 -2.68
N VAL A 138 15.55 -6.50 -2.90
CA VAL A 138 15.33 -5.67 -4.08
C VAL A 138 14.30 -4.56 -3.83
N VAL A 139 14.45 -3.45 -4.54
CA VAL A 139 13.45 -2.40 -4.70
C VAL A 139 13.12 -2.31 -6.18
N GLU A 140 11.93 -2.76 -6.57
CA GLU A 140 11.51 -2.83 -7.96
C GLU A 140 10.36 -1.84 -8.24
N PRO A 141 10.50 -0.93 -9.23
CA PRO A 141 9.41 -0.09 -9.67
C PRO A 141 8.41 -0.90 -10.49
N VAL A 142 7.20 -1.09 -9.97
CA VAL A 142 6.14 -1.86 -10.62
C VAL A 142 5.14 -0.92 -11.27
N ARG A 143 5.07 -0.99 -12.60
CA ARG A 143 4.09 -0.23 -13.40
C ARG A 143 2.75 -0.93 -13.41
N GLN A 144 1.68 -0.15 -13.27
CA GLN A 144 0.31 -0.66 -13.34
C GLN A 144 -0.60 0.34 -14.05
N THR A 145 -1.50 -0.16 -14.85
CA THR A 145 -2.61 0.63 -15.38
C THR A 145 -3.64 0.83 -14.27
N THR A 146 -3.86 2.07 -13.85
CA THR A 146 -4.79 2.42 -12.76
C THR A 146 -6.12 2.95 -13.27
N ALA A 147 -6.17 3.39 -14.52
CA ALA A 147 -7.41 3.75 -15.22
C ALA A 147 -7.19 3.74 -16.75
N ASP A 148 -8.26 3.61 -17.51
CA ASP A 148 -8.21 3.62 -18.98
C ASP A 148 -7.95 5.02 -19.54
N SER A 149 -8.20 6.07 -18.78
CA SER A 149 -7.92 7.47 -19.13
C SER A 149 -7.90 8.37 -17.90
N LEU A 150 -7.35 9.60 -18.04
CA LEU A 150 -7.46 10.61 -16.99
C LEU A 150 -8.91 10.98 -16.65
N ALA A 151 -9.80 10.97 -17.62
CA ALA A 151 -11.23 11.20 -17.40
C ALA A 151 -11.83 10.08 -16.52
N ALA A 152 -11.49 8.82 -16.81
CA ALA A 152 -11.89 7.68 -15.99
C ALA A 152 -11.30 7.72 -14.57
N ALA A 153 -10.07 8.21 -14.42
CA ALA A 153 -9.43 8.39 -13.12
C ALA A 153 -10.03 9.54 -12.29
N ALA A 154 -10.40 10.65 -12.95
CA ALA A 154 -10.92 11.84 -12.29
C ALA A 154 -12.34 11.65 -11.70
N GLY A 155 -13.17 10.83 -12.35
CA GLY A 155 -14.56 10.60 -11.94
C GLY A 155 -14.69 10.00 -10.53
N PRO A 156 -14.08 8.86 -10.26
CA PRO A 156 -14.15 8.18 -8.97
C PRO A 156 -13.17 8.72 -7.91
N LEU A 157 -12.32 9.72 -8.23
CA LEU A 157 -11.33 10.24 -7.31
C LEU A 157 -11.99 10.78 -6.05
N ARG A 158 -11.71 10.15 -4.93
CA ARG A 158 -12.22 10.54 -3.62
C ARG A 158 -11.08 10.99 -2.73
N ARG A 159 -11.20 12.21 -2.19
CA ARG A 159 -10.20 12.79 -1.29
C ARG A 159 -9.95 11.91 -0.06
N ASP A 160 -11.01 11.34 0.49
CA ASP A 160 -10.97 10.50 1.69
C ASP A 160 -10.29 9.13 1.48
N ALA A 161 -10.16 8.68 0.24
CA ALA A 161 -9.51 7.42 -0.10
C ALA A 161 -7.96 7.52 -0.18
N HIS A 162 -7.42 8.75 -0.19
CA HIS A 162 -5.99 8.99 -0.35
C HIS A 162 -5.44 9.83 0.78
N THR A 163 -4.62 9.25 1.66
CA THR A 163 -4.01 9.97 2.79
C THR A 163 -3.32 11.28 2.38
N PRO A 164 -2.54 11.35 1.28
CA PRO A 164 -1.92 12.61 0.85
C PRO A 164 -2.93 13.69 0.51
N LEU A 165 -4.10 13.33 -0.06
CA LEU A 165 -5.14 14.31 -0.41
C LEU A 165 -5.96 14.76 0.80
N ARG A 166 -6.08 13.92 1.82
CA ARG A 166 -6.78 14.28 3.07
C ARG A 166 -6.06 15.37 3.86
N LEU A 167 -4.73 15.41 3.75
CA LEU A 167 -3.85 16.26 4.56
C LEU A 167 -3.40 17.55 3.84
N ILE A 168 -3.88 17.80 2.61
CA ILE A 168 -3.76 19.10 1.96
C ILE A 168 -5.01 19.94 2.21
N THR A 169 -4.89 21.27 2.04
CA THR A 169 -6.02 22.19 2.23
C THR A 169 -7.08 22.04 1.13
N ASP A 170 -8.30 22.53 1.38
CA ASP A 170 -9.38 22.49 0.38
C ASP A 170 -9.00 23.23 -0.89
N ALA A 171 -8.37 24.41 -0.74
CA ALA A 171 -7.92 25.20 -1.88
C ALA A 171 -6.84 24.48 -2.72
N GLU A 172 -5.93 23.73 -2.10
CA GLU A 172 -4.94 22.90 -2.79
C GLU A 172 -5.60 21.73 -3.53
N TYR A 173 -6.54 21.08 -2.86
CA TYR A 173 -7.30 19.98 -3.45
C TYR A 173 -8.09 20.43 -4.69
N GLU A 174 -8.84 21.55 -4.59
CA GLU A 174 -9.61 22.08 -5.72
C GLU A 174 -8.71 22.50 -6.89
N ARG A 175 -7.55 23.12 -6.62
CA ARG A 175 -6.56 23.41 -7.67
C ARG A 175 -6.05 22.13 -8.35
N GLY A 176 -5.75 21.10 -7.58
CA GLY A 176 -5.31 19.81 -8.11
C GLY A 176 -6.39 19.16 -8.98
N LEU A 177 -7.63 19.19 -8.51
CA LEU A 177 -8.76 18.65 -9.25
C LEU A 177 -9.03 19.42 -10.56
N ALA A 178 -8.87 20.74 -10.54
CA ALA A 178 -8.97 21.56 -11.76
C ALA A 178 -7.86 21.22 -12.77
N ARG A 179 -6.61 21.04 -12.31
CA ARG A 179 -5.50 20.58 -13.17
C ARG A 179 -5.80 19.21 -13.81
N LEU A 180 -6.25 18.26 -13.01
CA LEU A 180 -6.61 16.92 -13.48
C LEU A 180 -7.74 16.96 -14.53
N ARG A 181 -8.81 17.70 -14.25
CA ARG A 181 -9.95 17.85 -15.18
C ARG A 181 -9.56 18.52 -16.49
N ALA A 182 -8.71 19.54 -16.43
CA ALA A 182 -8.22 20.21 -17.63
C ALA A 182 -7.36 19.27 -18.51
N ALA A 183 -6.44 18.53 -17.90
CA ALA A 183 -5.62 17.54 -18.62
C ALA A 183 -6.48 16.40 -19.20
N ALA A 184 -7.53 15.98 -18.51
CA ALA A 184 -8.44 14.93 -18.97
C ALA A 184 -9.23 15.29 -20.23
N GLN A 185 -9.27 16.57 -20.62
CA GLN A 185 -9.92 17.01 -21.88
C GLN A 185 -9.03 16.79 -23.11
N THR A 186 -7.72 16.70 -22.93
CA THR A 186 -6.77 16.66 -24.03
C THR A 186 -5.88 15.41 -24.02
N GLU A 187 -5.63 14.83 -22.86
CA GLU A 187 -4.79 13.65 -22.72
C GLU A 187 -5.67 12.38 -22.78
N THR A 188 -5.43 11.59 -23.81
CA THR A 188 -6.09 10.29 -24.04
C THR A 188 -5.10 9.16 -23.76
N GLY A 189 -5.63 7.99 -23.39
CA GLY A 189 -4.84 6.80 -23.11
C GLY A 189 -4.79 6.44 -21.64
N PRO A 190 -4.22 5.27 -21.32
CA PRO A 190 -4.25 4.71 -19.98
C PRO A 190 -3.41 5.52 -18.99
N VAL A 191 -3.90 5.62 -17.77
CA VAL A 191 -3.12 6.12 -16.64
C VAL A 191 -2.26 4.99 -16.12
N ILE A 192 -0.95 5.22 -16.14
CA ILE A 192 0.03 4.24 -15.68
C ILE A 192 0.78 4.84 -14.49
N ASP A 193 0.55 4.28 -13.33
CA ASP A 193 1.27 4.63 -12.11
C ASP A 193 2.38 3.61 -11.83
N THR A 194 3.45 4.09 -11.21
CA THR A 194 4.55 3.23 -10.77
C THR A 194 4.70 3.35 -9.26
N LEU A 195 4.49 2.24 -8.57
CA LEU A 195 4.79 2.12 -7.14
C LEU A 195 5.98 1.19 -6.94
N ASP A 196 6.74 1.40 -5.89
CA ASP A 196 7.85 0.53 -5.58
C ASP A 196 7.38 -0.71 -4.82
N LEU A 197 7.94 -1.86 -5.19
CA LEU A 197 7.85 -3.12 -4.48
C LEU A 197 9.19 -3.40 -3.80
N LEU A 198 9.19 -3.40 -2.48
CA LEU A 198 10.30 -3.86 -1.67
C LEU A 198 10.13 -5.34 -1.38
N VAL A 199 11.17 -6.12 -1.59
CA VAL A 199 11.25 -7.53 -1.18
C VAL A 199 12.27 -7.64 -0.07
N LEU A 200 11.84 -8.15 1.08
CA LEU A 200 12.69 -8.41 2.23
C LEU A 200 12.65 -9.92 2.53
N GLY A 201 13.82 -10.51 2.80
CA GLY A 201 14.00 -11.93 3.09
C GLY A 201 14.75 -12.21 4.38
#